data_749fcd24c8c0fc581e6e85fa9a048d84
#
_entry.id   749fcd24c8c0fc581e6e85fa9a048d84
#
_cell.length_a   1.000
_cell.length_b   1.000
_cell.length_c   1.000
_cell.angle_alpha   90.00
_cell.angle_beta   90.00
_cell.angle_gamma   90.00
#
_symmetry.space_group_name_H-M   'P 1'
#
loop_
_entity.id
_entity.type
_entity.pdbx_description
1 polymer ?
#
loop_
_entity_poly.entity_id
_entity_poly.type
_entity_poly.pdbx_seq_one_letter_code
_entity_poly.pdbx_strand_id
1 'polypeptide(L)'
;MKARFIFYCSLIFVSGCIAFTAVGPGELSYTGMTIDTKFAWNQAPHEATPLSRANSKTWTKNGILLDRFMIIPGVPSGEPIFRQTRSSQALPVFYAKMLPNEIEELVESSIVKLFGEGGVAVETGGLRPHRYGDNNGVMFDIEVTVSDGPAYRGVAGALIVSEKFYLAMFLGAEPYYYQKLLDEALEIIKGARVVNAL
;
A
#
# COMPACT_ATOMS: atom_id res chain seq x y z
N MET A 1 -16.87 66.52 9.50
CA MET A 1 -16.58 65.22 10.18
C MET A 1 -16.82 64.09 9.22
N LYS A 2 -15.73 63.44 8.72
CA LYS A 2 -15.83 62.31 7.79
C LYS A 2 -15.51 61.03 8.57
N ALA A 3 -16.50 60.17 8.80
CA ALA A 3 -16.31 58.90 9.45
C ALA A 3 -15.68 57.93 8.44
N ARG A 4 -14.48 57.41 8.77
CA ARG A 4 -13.82 56.31 8.05
C ARG A 4 -14.31 54.98 8.61
N PHE A 5 -15.11 54.25 7.82
CA PHE A 5 -15.45 52.84 8.09
C PHE A 5 -14.25 51.97 7.74
N ILE A 6 -13.65 51.36 8.76
CA ILE A 6 -12.60 50.33 8.58
C ILE A 6 -13.30 49.00 8.48
N PHE A 7 -13.30 48.41 7.28
CA PHE A 7 -13.83 47.07 7.02
C PHE A 7 -12.76 46.06 7.41
N TYR A 8 -12.92 45.43 8.58
CA TYR A 8 -12.08 44.28 8.97
C TYR A 8 -12.51 43.06 8.17
N CYS A 9 -11.72 42.69 7.14
CA CYS A 9 -11.86 41.44 6.40
C CYS A 9 -11.26 40.31 7.25
N SER A 10 -12.11 39.56 7.98
CA SER A 10 -11.70 38.41 8.77
C SER A 10 -11.42 37.26 7.81
N LEU A 11 -10.13 36.97 7.49
CA LEU A 11 -9.74 35.77 6.74
C LEU A 11 -10.00 34.53 7.63
N ILE A 12 -11.05 33.82 7.35
CA ILE A 12 -11.30 32.49 7.92
C ILE A 12 -10.36 31.51 7.21
N PHE A 13 -9.27 31.12 7.84
CA PHE A 13 -8.45 30.00 7.43
C PHE A 13 -9.22 28.71 7.65
N VAL A 14 -9.84 28.19 6.62
CA VAL A 14 -10.37 26.82 6.61
C VAL A 14 -9.18 25.88 6.47
N SER A 15 -8.64 25.41 7.59
CA SER A 15 -7.67 24.32 7.61
C SER A 15 -8.40 23.06 7.16
N GLY A 16 -8.17 22.63 5.91
CA GLY A 16 -8.67 21.36 5.41
C GLY A 16 -7.99 20.22 6.18
N CYS A 17 -8.70 19.62 7.14
CA CYS A 17 -8.23 18.40 7.78
C CYS A 17 -8.27 17.26 6.75
N ILE A 18 -7.13 16.63 6.51
CA ILE A 18 -7.06 15.37 5.77
C ILE A 18 -7.73 14.29 6.63
N ALA A 19 -8.93 13.84 6.21
CA ALA A 19 -9.74 12.92 6.98
C ALA A 19 -9.45 11.46 6.61
N PHE A 20 -9.12 10.64 7.59
CA PHE A 20 -9.09 9.19 7.46
C PHE A 20 -10.50 8.62 7.59
N THR A 21 -10.80 7.57 6.83
CA THR A 21 -12.10 6.89 6.88
C THR A 21 -11.98 5.60 7.68
N ALA A 22 -12.87 5.38 8.65
CA ALA A 22 -12.89 4.14 9.42
C ALA A 22 -13.24 2.94 8.52
N VAL A 23 -12.46 1.87 8.65
CA VAL A 23 -12.69 0.56 8.04
C VAL A 23 -13.04 -0.40 9.15
N GLY A 24 -14.29 -0.83 9.21
CA GLY A 24 -14.76 -1.82 10.19
C GLY A 24 -14.40 -3.25 9.81
N PRO A 25 -14.59 -4.20 10.77
CA PRO A 25 -14.54 -5.62 10.46
C PRO A 25 -15.54 -6.02 9.38
N GLY A 26 -15.16 -6.99 8.56
CA GLY A 26 -16.00 -7.56 7.50
C GLY A 26 -15.27 -7.73 6.19
N GLU A 27 -16.03 -8.18 5.19
CA GLU A 27 -15.56 -8.40 3.84
C GLU A 27 -15.65 -7.10 3.01
N LEU A 28 -14.57 -6.75 2.34
CA LEU A 28 -14.42 -5.55 1.52
C LEU A 28 -13.91 -5.94 0.14
N SER A 29 -14.57 -5.45 -0.91
CA SER A 29 -14.19 -5.76 -2.29
C SER A 29 -13.63 -4.53 -3.00
N TYR A 30 -12.46 -4.71 -3.63
CA TYR A 30 -11.73 -3.70 -4.37
C TYR A 30 -11.30 -4.24 -5.74
N THR A 31 -11.94 -3.82 -6.82
CA THR A 31 -11.56 -4.17 -8.20
C THR A 31 -11.28 -5.69 -8.39
N GLY A 32 -12.20 -6.53 -7.92
CA GLY A 32 -12.11 -8.00 -8.02
C GLY A 32 -11.24 -8.67 -6.96
N MET A 33 -10.60 -7.92 -6.08
CA MET A 33 -9.92 -8.44 -4.89
C MET A 33 -10.79 -8.26 -3.67
N THR A 34 -11.02 -9.34 -2.94
CA THR A 34 -11.77 -9.33 -1.69
C THR A 34 -10.82 -9.51 -0.52
N ILE A 35 -10.94 -8.61 0.43
CA ILE A 35 -10.19 -8.60 1.70
C ILE A 35 -11.20 -8.78 2.82
N ASP A 36 -10.95 -9.73 3.71
CA ASP A 36 -11.73 -9.91 4.93
C ASP A 36 -10.87 -9.52 6.13
N THR A 37 -11.39 -8.66 7.00
CA THR A 37 -10.70 -8.25 8.22
C THR A 37 -11.62 -8.37 9.43
N LYS A 38 -11.09 -8.91 10.52
CA LYS A 38 -11.77 -8.95 11.84
C LYS A 38 -11.44 -7.72 12.68
N PHE A 39 -10.56 -6.85 12.19
CA PHE A 39 -9.97 -5.74 12.91
C PHE A 39 -10.38 -4.40 12.30
N ALA A 40 -10.53 -3.40 13.15
CA ALA A 40 -10.76 -2.04 12.69
C ALA A 40 -9.45 -1.39 12.23
N TRP A 41 -9.50 -0.71 11.07
CA TRP A 41 -8.42 0.06 10.48
C TRP A 41 -8.90 1.46 10.12
N ASN A 42 -7.99 2.34 9.74
CA ASN A 42 -8.30 3.64 9.16
C ASN A 42 -7.76 3.69 7.73
N GLN A 43 -8.61 3.94 6.76
CA GLN A 43 -8.18 4.13 5.38
C GLN A 43 -7.64 5.55 5.23
N ALA A 44 -6.41 5.66 4.76
CA ALA A 44 -5.79 6.93 4.41
C ALA A 44 -6.44 7.50 3.13
N PRO A 45 -6.69 8.80 3.06
CA PRO A 45 -7.14 9.43 1.83
C PRO A 45 -6.04 9.43 0.78
N HIS A 46 -6.42 9.55 -0.50
CA HIS A 46 -5.48 9.46 -1.62
C HIS A 46 -4.39 10.56 -1.57
N GLU A 47 -4.76 11.71 -1.04
CA GLU A 47 -3.85 12.86 -0.86
C GLU A 47 -2.70 12.56 0.11
N ALA A 48 -2.93 11.69 1.09
CA ALA A 48 -1.91 11.23 2.02
C ALA A 48 -1.02 10.10 1.44
N THR A 49 -1.44 9.51 0.31
CA THR A 49 -0.73 8.42 -0.37
C THR A 49 -0.55 8.69 -1.87
N PRO A 50 0.12 9.80 -2.25
CA PRO A 50 0.13 10.28 -3.63
C PRO A 50 0.81 9.34 -4.63
N LEU A 51 1.61 8.39 -4.16
CA LEU A 51 2.27 7.38 -5.00
C LEU A 51 1.43 6.12 -5.19
N SER A 52 0.30 6.00 -4.52
CA SER A 52 -0.64 4.91 -4.72
C SER A 52 -1.44 5.10 -6.01
N ARG A 53 -1.79 4.01 -6.67
CA ARG A 53 -2.71 4.03 -7.82
C ARG A 53 -4.11 4.44 -7.35
N ALA A 54 -4.93 4.98 -8.26
CA ALA A 54 -6.26 5.49 -7.91
C ALA A 54 -7.19 4.42 -7.28
N ASN A 55 -7.06 3.15 -7.70
CA ASN A 55 -7.86 2.04 -7.18
C ASN A 55 -7.21 1.33 -5.98
N SER A 56 -5.99 1.68 -5.61
CA SER A 56 -5.31 1.13 -4.43
C SER A 56 -5.85 1.73 -3.15
N LYS A 57 -5.72 0.98 -2.05
CA LYS A 57 -6.09 1.43 -0.70
C LYS A 57 -4.90 1.30 0.22
N THR A 58 -4.78 2.25 1.13
CA THR A 58 -3.80 2.19 2.21
C THR A 58 -4.54 2.33 3.53
N TRP A 59 -4.38 1.35 4.41
CA TRP A 59 -4.93 1.34 5.76
C TRP A 59 -3.81 1.54 6.77
N THR A 60 -4.15 2.09 7.91
CA THR A 60 -3.24 2.26 9.05
C THR A 60 -4.01 2.21 10.36
N LYS A 61 -3.33 1.88 11.45
CA LYS A 61 -3.88 2.01 12.83
C LYS A 61 -3.26 3.16 13.58
N ASN A 62 -1.98 3.43 13.36
CA ASN A 62 -1.21 4.39 14.16
C ASN A 62 -0.66 5.55 13.32
N GLY A 63 -0.97 5.58 12.03
CA GLY A 63 -0.48 6.56 11.06
C GLY A 63 0.45 5.92 10.01
N ILE A 64 0.34 6.40 8.76
CA ILE A 64 0.99 5.80 7.58
C ILE A 64 2.53 5.78 7.64
N LEU A 65 3.14 6.54 8.54
CA LEU A 65 4.59 6.52 8.79
C LEU A 65 4.99 5.46 9.82
N LEU A 66 4.05 4.93 10.61
CA LEU A 66 4.31 3.93 11.63
C LEU A 66 3.87 2.54 11.21
N ASP A 67 2.72 2.45 10.56
CA ASP A 67 2.21 1.21 9.98
C ASP A 67 1.37 1.51 8.75
N ARG A 68 1.45 0.65 7.76
CA ARG A 68 0.62 0.73 6.54
C ARG A 68 0.31 -0.66 6.01
N PHE A 69 -0.95 -0.87 5.71
CA PHE A 69 -1.43 -2.03 4.97
C PHE A 69 -1.89 -1.55 3.60
N MET A 70 -1.25 -2.01 2.54
CA MET A 70 -1.52 -1.59 1.17
C MET A 70 -2.23 -2.70 0.40
N ILE A 71 -3.28 -2.31 -0.31
CA ILE A 71 -4.08 -3.16 -1.19
C ILE A 71 -3.95 -2.58 -2.59
N ILE A 72 -3.37 -3.35 -3.51
CA ILE A 72 -3.15 -2.95 -4.91
C ILE A 72 -3.89 -3.97 -5.79
N PRO A 73 -5.14 -3.69 -6.18
CA PRO A 73 -5.96 -4.64 -6.91
C PRO A 73 -5.87 -4.43 -8.41
N GLY A 74 -5.65 -5.53 -9.15
CA GLY A 74 -5.89 -5.61 -10.59
C GLY A 74 -5.04 -4.71 -11.47
N VAL A 75 -3.72 -4.72 -11.29
CA VAL A 75 -2.78 -3.99 -12.16
C VAL A 75 -2.66 -4.72 -13.50
N PRO A 76 -2.96 -4.07 -14.63
CA PRO A 76 -2.79 -4.68 -15.95
C PRO A 76 -1.33 -4.95 -16.29
N SER A 77 -1.09 -5.95 -17.15
CA SER A 77 0.25 -6.21 -17.71
C SER A 77 0.75 -4.99 -18.51
N GLY A 78 2.02 -4.64 -18.32
CA GLY A 78 2.64 -3.44 -18.91
C GLY A 78 2.50 -2.17 -18.09
N GLU A 79 1.89 -2.24 -16.89
CA GLU A 79 1.75 -1.10 -16.00
C GLU A 79 2.56 -1.26 -14.70
N PRO A 80 3.03 -0.15 -14.08
CA PRO A 80 3.71 -0.17 -12.80
C PRO A 80 2.72 -0.41 -11.66
N ILE A 81 3.19 -1.06 -10.58
CA ILE A 81 2.35 -1.35 -9.41
C ILE A 81 2.05 -0.12 -8.55
N PHE A 82 2.88 0.91 -8.65
CA PHE A 82 2.65 2.22 -8.05
C PHE A 82 2.39 3.28 -9.11
N ARG A 83 1.97 4.47 -8.67
CA ARG A 83 1.68 5.58 -9.58
C ARG A 83 2.98 6.21 -10.08
N GLN A 84 3.20 6.19 -11.38
CA GLN A 84 4.28 6.93 -12.02
C GLN A 84 4.00 8.44 -11.91
N THR A 85 4.95 9.19 -11.39
CA THR A 85 4.91 10.67 -11.37
C THR A 85 5.92 11.25 -12.36
N ARG A 86 5.76 12.52 -12.73
CA ARG A 86 6.70 13.18 -13.65
C ARG A 86 8.11 13.36 -13.07
N SER A 87 8.22 13.37 -11.74
CA SER A 87 9.49 13.57 -11.02
C SER A 87 10.14 12.25 -10.58
N SER A 88 9.44 11.11 -10.69
CA SER A 88 10.01 9.82 -10.34
C SER A 88 10.80 9.23 -11.51
N GLN A 89 11.81 8.44 -11.18
CA GLN A 89 12.43 7.55 -12.16
C GLN A 89 11.37 6.60 -12.75
N ALA A 90 11.66 6.01 -13.93
CA ALA A 90 10.77 5.02 -14.52
C ALA A 90 10.60 3.84 -13.57
N LEU A 91 9.36 3.59 -13.17
CA LEU A 91 9.03 2.47 -12.30
C LEU A 91 9.05 1.15 -13.07
N PRO A 92 9.45 0.05 -12.41
CA PRO A 92 9.30 -1.28 -12.98
C PRO A 92 7.84 -1.57 -13.32
N VAL A 93 7.62 -2.28 -14.42
CA VAL A 93 6.29 -2.65 -14.89
C VAL A 93 6.03 -4.13 -14.66
N PHE A 94 4.80 -4.45 -14.32
CA PHE A 94 4.33 -5.82 -14.18
C PHE A 94 4.09 -6.47 -15.54
N TYR A 95 4.44 -7.75 -15.70
CA TYR A 95 4.07 -8.58 -16.84
C TYR A 95 3.38 -9.86 -16.39
N ALA A 96 2.34 -10.26 -17.12
CA ALA A 96 1.46 -11.37 -16.72
C ALA A 96 2.16 -12.75 -16.64
N LYS A 97 3.34 -12.88 -17.25
CA LYS A 97 4.12 -14.14 -17.26
C LYS A 97 5.30 -14.15 -16.28
N MET A 98 5.34 -13.17 -15.37
CA MET A 98 6.38 -13.11 -14.33
C MET A 98 6.37 -14.36 -13.45
N LEU A 99 7.57 -14.86 -13.18
CA LEU A 99 7.81 -15.95 -12.26
C LEU A 99 7.73 -15.45 -10.80
N PRO A 100 7.58 -16.34 -9.81
CA PRO A 100 7.51 -15.96 -8.40
C PRO A 100 8.64 -15.04 -7.92
N ASN A 101 9.87 -15.31 -8.29
CA ASN A 101 11.02 -14.47 -7.96
C ASN A 101 11.00 -13.12 -8.67
N GLU A 102 10.49 -13.05 -9.90
CA GLU A 102 10.35 -11.79 -10.65
C GLU A 102 9.24 -10.91 -10.05
N ILE A 103 8.21 -11.52 -9.44
CA ILE A 103 7.18 -10.79 -8.65
C ILE A 103 7.80 -10.15 -7.40
N GLU A 104 8.62 -10.90 -6.67
CA GLU A 104 9.35 -10.43 -5.51
C GLU A 104 10.26 -9.25 -5.88
N GLU A 105 11.09 -9.40 -6.92
CA GLU A 105 11.97 -8.35 -7.45
C GLU A 105 11.20 -7.12 -7.95
N LEU A 106 10.03 -7.31 -8.59
CA LEU A 106 9.16 -6.21 -9.01
C LEU A 106 8.74 -5.33 -7.82
N VAL A 107 8.33 -5.94 -6.70
CA VAL A 107 7.90 -5.22 -5.51
C VAL A 107 9.09 -4.50 -4.88
N GLU A 108 10.22 -5.17 -4.69
CA GLU A 108 11.46 -4.61 -4.15
C GLU A 108 11.92 -3.40 -4.97
N SER A 109 12.15 -3.59 -6.26
CA SER A 109 12.61 -2.54 -7.18
C SER A 109 11.62 -1.37 -7.26
N SER A 110 10.32 -1.64 -7.17
CA SER A 110 9.31 -0.58 -7.15
C SER A 110 9.38 0.27 -5.89
N ILE A 111 9.63 -0.32 -4.73
CA ILE A 111 9.79 0.41 -3.47
C ILE A 111 11.07 1.25 -3.52
N VAL A 112 12.20 0.68 -3.94
CA VAL A 112 13.48 1.42 -4.10
C VAL A 112 13.30 2.64 -5.00
N LYS A 113 12.67 2.48 -6.16
CA LYS A 113 12.46 3.57 -7.12
C LYS A 113 11.52 4.66 -6.63
N LEU A 114 10.55 4.33 -5.76
CA LEU A 114 9.64 5.31 -5.16
C LEU A 114 10.35 6.29 -4.23
N PHE A 115 11.32 5.79 -3.46
CA PHE A 115 12.03 6.60 -2.46
C PHE A 115 13.31 7.25 -3.01
N GLY A 116 13.73 6.89 -4.24
CA GLY A 116 14.95 7.37 -4.88
C GLY A 116 16.20 6.60 -4.46
N GLU A 117 17.16 6.49 -5.38
CA GLU A 117 18.42 5.80 -5.14
C GLU A 117 19.22 6.53 -4.06
N GLY A 118 19.65 5.80 -3.02
CA GLY A 118 20.46 6.30 -1.90
C GLY A 118 19.70 6.73 -0.65
N GLY A 119 18.35 6.81 -0.70
CA GLY A 119 17.54 7.13 0.48
C GLY A 119 16.96 5.92 1.22
N VAL A 120 16.87 4.78 0.53
CA VAL A 120 16.26 3.56 1.05
C VAL A 120 17.00 2.33 0.53
N ALA A 121 17.31 1.39 1.41
CA ALA A 121 17.65 0.01 1.08
C ALA A 121 16.42 -0.86 1.31
N VAL A 122 16.10 -1.71 0.35
CA VAL A 122 15.00 -2.68 0.44
C VAL A 122 15.58 -4.05 0.19
N GLU A 123 15.23 -5.00 1.03
CA GLU A 123 15.59 -6.41 0.88
C GLU A 123 14.32 -7.23 0.99
N THR A 124 14.16 -8.19 0.09
CA THR A 124 13.07 -9.15 0.13
C THR A 124 13.62 -10.56 0.34
N GLY A 125 12.78 -11.45 0.89
CA GLY A 125 13.20 -12.81 1.15
C GLY A 125 12.09 -13.70 1.68
N GLY A 126 12.43 -14.96 1.95
CA GLY A 126 11.44 -15.90 2.48
C GLY A 126 10.30 -16.21 1.50
N LEU A 127 10.59 -16.14 0.18
CA LEU A 127 9.63 -16.44 -0.87
C LEU A 127 9.02 -17.83 -0.69
N ARG A 128 7.70 -17.88 -0.60
CA ARG A 128 6.95 -19.12 -0.34
C ARG A 128 5.63 -19.13 -1.11
N PRO A 129 5.21 -20.29 -1.64
CA PRO A 129 3.91 -20.40 -2.28
C PRO A 129 2.78 -20.20 -1.26
N HIS A 130 1.71 -19.55 -1.71
CA HIS A 130 0.47 -19.43 -0.95
C HIS A 130 -0.74 -19.55 -1.87
N ARG A 131 -1.85 -20.06 -1.33
CA ARG A 131 -3.09 -20.23 -2.08
C ARG A 131 -4.13 -19.21 -1.62
N TYR A 132 -4.60 -18.39 -2.55
CA TYR A 132 -5.58 -17.33 -2.35
C TYR A 132 -6.94 -17.77 -2.91
N GLY A 133 -7.75 -18.45 -2.09
CA GLY A 133 -8.92 -19.16 -2.58
C GLY A 133 -8.52 -20.24 -3.57
N ASP A 134 -9.01 -20.17 -4.81
CA ASP A 134 -8.67 -21.13 -5.89
C ASP A 134 -7.41 -20.75 -6.68
N ASN A 135 -6.83 -19.60 -6.43
CA ASN A 135 -5.69 -19.09 -7.18
C ASN A 135 -4.36 -19.33 -6.45
N ASN A 136 -3.33 -19.70 -7.20
CA ASN A 136 -1.97 -19.80 -6.68
C ASN A 136 -1.30 -18.42 -6.69
N GLY A 137 -0.53 -18.14 -5.66
CA GLY A 137 0.27 -16.94 -5.53
C GLY A 137 1.48 -17.18 -4.64
N VAL A 138 2.08 -16.11 -4.18
CA VAL A 138 3.28 -16.14 -3.34
C VAL A 138 3.13 -15.23 -2.13
N MET A 139 3.91 -15.51 -1.10
CA MET A 139 4.18 -14.61 0.01
C MET A 139 5.68 -14.45 0.17
N PHE A 140 6.11 -13.30 0.63
CA PHE A 140 7.51 -13.00 0.94
C PHE A 140 7.61 -11.92 2.01
N ASP A 141 8.75 -11.85 2.65
CA ASP A 141 9.03 -10.88 3.70
C ASP A 141 9.78 -9.69 3.09
N ILE A 142 9.66 -8.50 3.71
CA ILE A 142 10.24 -7.26 3.23
C ILE A 142 10.94 -6.57 4.39
N GLU A 143 12.16 -6.09 4.16
CA GLU A 143 12.89 -5.21 5.08
C GLU A 143 13.21 -3.90 4.35
N VAL A 144 12.93 -2.78 4.99
CA VAL A 144 13.17 -1.44 4.44
C VAL A 144 13.97 -0.64 5.45
N THR A 145 15.15 -0.23 5.05
CA THR A 145 16.01 0.66 5.85
C THR A 145 16.04 2.03 5.20
N VAL A 146 15.68 3.05 5.96
CA VAL A 146 15.71 4.46 5.53
C VAL A 146 16.93 5.13 6.14
N SER A 147 17.75 5.81 5.32
CA SER A 147 19.06 6.37 5.75
C SER A 147 18.99 7.26 6.98
N ASP A 148 17.95 8.09 7.10
CA ASP A 148 17.72 9.00 8.23
C ASP A 148 16.34 8.78 8.86
N GLY A 149 15.88 7.53 8.91
CA GLY A 149 14.54 7.20 9.36
C GLY A 149 14.45 5.84 10.07
N PRO A 150 13.24 5.42 10.44
CA PRO A 150 13.03 4.12 11.05
C PRO A 150 13.27 2.99 10.04
N ALA A 151 13.71 1.84 10.53
CA ALA A 151 13.62 0.60 9.79
C ALA A 151 12.17 0.09 9.80
N TYR A 152 11.76 -0.55 8.71
CA TYR A 152 10.46 -1.22 8.60
C TYR A 152 10.68 -2.69 8.26
N ARG A 153 9.81 -3.52 8.81
CA ARG A 153 9.63 -4.90 8.35
C ARG A 153 8.22 -5.07 7.82
N GLY A 154 8.05 -6.05 6.96
CA GLY A 154 6.77 -6.30 6.37
C GLY A 154 6.62 -7.68 5.78
N VAL A 155 5.44 -7.94 5.29
CA VAL A 155 5.07 -9.15 4.57
C VAL A 155 4.16 -8.78 3.41
N ALA A 156 4.38 -9.41 2.27
CA ALA A 156 3.56 -9.26 1.08
C ALA A 156 2.94 -10.58 0.65
N GLY A 157 1.73 -10.48 0.11
CA GLY A 157 1.07 -11.55 -0.60
C GLY A 157 0.69 -11.09 -1.99
N ALA A 158 1.13 -11.81 -3.03
CA ALA A 158 0.94 -11.43 -4.41
C ALA A 158 0.46 -12.60 -5.27
N LEU A 159 -0.38 -12.29 -6.25
CA LEU A 159 -0.87 -13.28 -7.21
C LEU A 159 -1.19 -12.63 -8.56
N ILE A 160 -1.19 -13.45 -9.60
CA ILE A 160 -1.58 -13.08 -10.96
C ILE A 160 -2.84 -13.87 -11.32
N VAL A 161 -3.91 -13.15 -11.66
CA VAL A 161 -5.19 -13.75 -12.08
C VAL A 161 -5.69 -13.00 -13.30
N SER A 162 -6.06 -13.73 -14.36
CA SER A 162 -6.57 -13.13 -15.62
C SER A 162 -5.67 -11.99 -16.14
N GLU A 163 -4.36 -12.24 -16.18
CA GLU A 163 -3.32 -11.29 -16.63
C GLU A 163 -3.22 -9.98 -15.83
N LYS A 164 -3.79 -9.95 -14.63
CA LYS A 164 -3.72 -8.82 -13.70
C LYS A 164 -2.98 -9.21 -12.44
N PHE A 165 -2.22 -8.27 -11.91
CA PHE A 165 -1.49 -8.41 -10.66
C PHE A 165 -2.28 -7.89 -9.49
N TYR A 166 -2.25 -8.60 -8.38
CA TYR A 166 -2.89 -8.27 -7.12
C TYR A 166 -1.87 -8.37 -5.99
N LEU A 167 -1.85 -7.38 -5.12
CA LEU A 167 -0.93 -7.33 -3.98
C LEU A 167 -1.66 -6.86 -2.72
N ALA A 168 -1.47 -7.59 -1.63
CA ALA A 168 -1.73 -7.14 -0.27
C ALA A 168 -0.41 -7.13 0.50
N MET A 169 -0.02 -5.97 1.05
CA MET A 169 1.29 -5.80 1.68
C MET A 169 1.16 -5.00 2.97
N PHE A 170 1.83 -5.46 4.01
CA PHE A 170 1.95 -4.76 5.29
C PHE A 170 3.39 -4.33 5.51
N LEU A 171 3.58 -3.11 6.01
CA LEU A 171 4.84 -2.59 6.52
C LEU A 171 4.61 -1.94 7.88
N GLY A 172 5.38 -2.32 8.88
CA GLY A 172 5.35 -1.72 10.22
C GLY A 172 6.75 -1.26 10.65
N ALA A 173 6.83 -0.10 11.27
CA ALA A 173 8.08 0.43 11.81
C ALA A 173 8.57 -0.44 12.98
N GLU A 174 9.87 -0.74 12.98
CA GLU A 174 10.50 -1.50 14.06
C GLU A 174 10.88 -0.61 15.26
N PRO A 175 11.02 -1.23 16.43
CA PRO A 175 10.74 -2.64 16.74
C PRO A 175 9.29 -2.94 17.09
N TYR A 176 8.44 -1.91 17.28
CA TYR A 176 7.16 -2.07 17.94
C TYR A 176 5.97 -2.35 17.01
N TYR A 177 5.79 -1.52 15.97
CA TYR A 177 4.56 -1.56 15.16
C TYR A 177 4.48 -2.80 14.27
N TYR A 178 5.61 -3.27 13.75
CA TYR A 178 5.66 -4.51 12.99
C TYR A 178 5.17 -5.70 13.83
N GLN A 179 5.81 -5.93 14.98
CA GLN A 179 5.48 -7.08 15.84
C GLN A 179 4.04 -7.02 16.35
N LYS A 180 3.58 -5.82 16.72
CA LYS A 180 2.22 -5.60 17.24
C LYS A 180 1.12 -5.94 16.24
N LEU A 181 1.34 -5.71 14.94
CA LEU A 181 0.30 -5.82 13.92
C LEU A 181 0.52 -6.97 12.95
N LEU A 182 1.62 -7.71 13.05
CA LEU A 182 1.98 -8.79 12.12
C LEU A 182 0.90 -9.86 12.02
N ASP A 183 0.39 -10.35 13.13
CA ASP A 183 -0.60 -11.43 13.14
C ASP A 183 -1.90 -11.01 12.44
N GLU A 184 -2.38 -9.79 12.71
CA GLU A 184 -3.54 -9.22 12.03
C GLU A 184 -3.29 -9.07 10.53
N ALA A 185 -2.13 -8.55 10.15
CA ALA A 185 -1.75 -8.36 8.75
C ALA A 185 -1.64 -9.70 8.02
N LEU A 186 -1.04 -10.70 8.64
CA LEU A 186 -0.94 -12.05 8.09
C LEU A 186 -2.31 -12.69 7.90
N GLU A 187 -3.24 -12.53 8.84
CA GLU A 187 -4.61 -13.04 8.71
C GLU A 187 -5.30 -12.41 7.49
N ILE A 188 -5.20 -11.11 7.32
CA ILE A 188 -5.78 -10.38 6.20
C ILE A 188 -5.15 -10.81 4.87
N ILE A 189 -3.80 -10.87 4.79
CA ILE A 189 -3.09 -11.25 3.56
C ILE A 189 -3.43 -12.69 3.15
N LYS A 190 -3.40 -13.63 4.09
CA LYS A 190 -3.70 -15.04 3.82
C LYS A 190 -5.17 -15.28 3.44
N GLY A 191 -6.07 -14.48 3.97
CA GLY A 191 -7.50 -14.52 3.68
C GLY A 191 -7.92 -13.79 2.40
N ALA A 192 -7.03 -13.06 1.75
CA ALA A 192 -7.34 -12.34 0.51
C ALA A 192 -7.78 -13.31 -0.59
N ARG A 193 -8.74 -12.87 -1.40
CA ARG A 193 -9.28 -13.67 -2.52
C ARG A 193 -9.41 -12.79 -3.75
N VAL A 194 -9.19 -13.38 -4.92
CA VAL A 194 -9.48 -12.75 -6.20
C VAL A 194 -10.52 -13.59 -6.93
N VAL A 195 -11.63 -12.95 -7.27
CA VAL A 195 -12.68 -13.60 -8.04
C VAL A 195 -12.38 -13.42 -9.51
N ASN A 196 -12.28 -14.52 -10.25
CA ASN A 196 -12.18 -14.46 -11.70
C ASN A 196 -13.43 -13.73 -12.24
N ALA A 197 -13.23 -12.63 -12.94
CA ALA A 197 -14.32 -12.05 -13.71
C ALA A 197 -14.71 -13.08 -14.78
N LEU A 198 -15.96 -13.53 -14.74
CA LEU A 198 -16.57 -14.39 -15.76
C LEU A 198 -16.64 -13.66 -17.10
#